data_cc62c73e8395904112a8854fd7295d7f
#
_entry.id   cc62c73e8395904112a8854fd7295d7f
#
_cell.length_a   1.000
_cell.length_b   1.000
_cell.length_c   1.000
_cell.angle_alpha   90.00
_cell.angle_beta   90.00
_cell.angle_gamma   90.00
#
_symmetry.space_group_name_H-M   'P 1'
#
loop_
_entity.id
_entity.type
_entity.pdbx_description
1 polymer ?
#
loop_
_entity_poly.entity_id
_entity_poly.type
_entity_poly.pdbx_seq_one_letter_code
_entity_poly.pdbx_strand_id
1 'polypeptide(L)'
;MLWSPCFVLSPLLLALRFVNAQSASSTPSSAVTTAAIDLLDAGHILHFLDVVDAFGHISVRNPDNASQFIMSFAIAPALATSQSLVTYDINNATALHLTFNTTITGSAIPSSFLERFIHSQIYKAFPNVTSVVHAHTTEVLPFGAAGVGLKAQMGTAGSVGALKNGSPIFDTDALPTSVLPEDQPHDLLIRNEVLGDALAHTFQDGSQLVLMKGHGMAVRGASIRDAVYRSFYAKQSAVVQAQAVLLGGLARGGQQPMGLSVREAMDAAVTNEGESLIDRAWNLWVAQVGTDALYTNDLAPGR
;
A
#
# COMPACT_ATOMS: atom_id res chain seq x y z
N MET A 1 -88.46 18.49 15.84
CA MET A 1 -87.86 17.14 16.04
C MET A 1 -86.68 17.02 15.11
N LEU A 2 -85.49 17.33 15.63
CA LEU A 2 -84.26 17.20 14.85
C LEU A 2 -83.24 16.48 15.76
N TRP A 3 -82.87 15.28 15.34
CA TRP A 3 -81.85 14.47 16.00
C TRP A 3 -80.45 14.86 15.51
N SER A 4 -79.53 15.18 16.38
CA SER A 4 -78.10 15.29 16.11
C SER A 4 -77.37 14.02 16.54
N PRO A 5 -76.48 13.46 15.75
CA PRO A 5 -75.65 12.36 16.17
C PRO A 5 -74.36 12.88 16.84
N CYS A 6 -74.05 12.37 18.02
CA CYS A 6 -72.73 12.52 18.68
C CYS A 6 -71.69 11.69 17.96
N PHE A 7 -70.62 12.38 17.49
CA PHE A 7 -69.40 11.70 17.05
C PHE A 7 -68.48 11.51 18.27
N VAL A 8 -68.19 10.26 18.60
CA VAL A 8 -67.15 9.87 19.57
C VAL A 8 -65.81 9.77 18.82
N LEU A 9 -64.92 10.69 19.13
CA LEU A 9 -63.52 10.62 18.67
C LEU A 9 -62.71 9.72 19.63
N SER A 10 -62.27 8.56 19.12
CA SER A 10 -61.28 7.70 19.76
C SER A 10 -59.86 8.28 19.52
N PRO A 11 -59.02 8.43 20.54
CA PRO A 11 -57.65 8.81 20.36
C PRO A 11 -56.82 7.63 19.89
N LEU A 12 -56.26 7.71 18.68
CA LEU A 12 -55.29 6.77 18.16
C LEU A 12 -53.95 7.03 18.86
N LEU A 13 -53.55 6.19 19.81
CA LEU A 13 -52.23 6.20 20.41
C LEU A 13 -51.21 5.66 19.38
N LEU A 14 -50.45 6.58 18.80
CA LEU A 14 -49.29 6.26 17.97
C LEU A 14 -48.10 5.88 18.87
N ALA A 15 -47.87 4.58 19.07
CA ALA A 15 -46.70 4.09 19.79
C ALA A 15 -45.46 4.24 18.90
N LEU A 16 -44.70 5.30 19.11
CA LEU A 16 -43.35 5.41 18.56
C LEU A 16 -42.45 4.33 19.17
N ARG A 17 -42.18 3.28 18.43
CA ARG A 17 -41.08 2.34 18.73
C ARG A 17 -39.77 3.04 18.42
N PHE A 18 -39.08 3.51 19.45
CA PHE A 18 -37.66 3.82 19.35
C PHE A 18 -36.91 2.50 19.09
N VAL A 19 -36.51 2.28 17.85
CA VAL A 19 -35.50 1.28 17.54
C VAL A 19 -34.19 1.84 18.07
N ASN A 20 -33.78 1.40 19.25
CA ASN A 20 -32.40 1.59 19.72
C ASN A 20 -31.52 0.79 18.74
N ALA A 21 -30.96 1.47 17.76
CA ALA A 21 -29.79 1.00 17.05
C ALA A 21 -28.62 1.05 18.02
N GLN A 22 -28.47 0.01 18.85
CA GLN A 22 -27.21 -0.28 19.49
C GLN A 22 -26.24 -0.55 18.36
N SER A 23 -25.33 0.41 18.14
CA SER A 23 -24.12 0.15 17.34
C SER A 23 -23.33 -0.92 18.09
N ALA A 24 -23.55 -2.17 17.72
CA ALA A 24 -22.70 -3.26 18.16
C ALA A 24 -21.28 -2.92 17.66
N SER A 25 -20.35 -2.73 18.57
CA SER A 25 -18.93 -2.80 18.27
C SER A 25 -18.69 -4.19 17.64
N SER A 26 -18.70 -4.27 16.32
CA SER A 26 -18.48 -5.51 15.63
C SER A 26 -16.99 -5.86 15.76
N THR A 27 -16.70 -6.92 16.48
CA THR A 27 -15.36 -7.51 16.48
C THR A 27 -15.00 -7.81 15.03
N PRO A 28 -13.78 -7.43 14.57
CA PRO A 28 -13.33 -7.75 13.23
C PRO A 28 -13.43 -9.24 12.93
N SER A 29 -13.72 -9.60 11.70
CA SER A 29 -13.77 -11.01 11.28
C SER A 29 -12.40 -11.68 11.42
N SER A 30 -12.37 -13.00 11.36
CA SER A 30 -11.10 -13.73 11.31
C SER A 30 -10.26 -13.37 10.08
N ALA A 31 -10.89 -13.08 8.95
CA ALA A 31 -10.21 -12.67 7.73
C ALA A 31 -9.53 -11.30 7.90
N VAL A 32 -10.22 -10.31 8.47
CA VAL A 32 -9.65 -8.99 8.81
C VAL A 32 -8.53 -9.13 9.84
N THR A 33 -8.72 -9.97 10.86
CA THR A 33 -7.69 -10.19 11.90
C THR A 33 -6.44 -10.82 11.31
N THR A 34 -6.56 -11.83 10.44
CA THR A 34 -5.41 -12.45 9.74
C THR A 34 -4.70 -11.43 8.85
N ALA A 35 -5.44 -10.66 8.08
CA ALA A 35 -4.86 -9.61 7.23
C ALA A 35 -4.13 -8.54 8.07
N ALA A 36 -4.67 -8.17 9.23
CA ALA A 36 -4.06 -7.20 10.13
C ALA A 36 -2.76 -7.75 10.78
N ILE A 37 -2.71 -9.03 11.14
CA ILE A 37 -1.49 -9.69 11.62
C ILE A 37 -0.40 -9.59 10.56
N ASP A 38 -0.68 -10.04 9.33
CA ASP A 38 0.29 -9.99 8.25
C ASP A 38 0.66 -8.53 7.86
N LEU A 39 -0.26 -7.57 8.00
CA LEU A 39 -0.01 -6.15 7.73
C LEU A 39 0.97 -5.53 8.75
N LEU A 40 0.83 -5.85 10.04
CA LEU A 40 1.75 -5.40 11.08
C LEU A 40 3.14 -6.03 10.88
N ASP A 41 3.20 -7.36 10.70
CA ASP A 41 4.45 -8.06 10.39
C ASP A 41 5.12 -7.45 9.14
N ALA A 42 4.35 -7.11 8.11
CA ALA A 42 4.87 -6.50 6.88
C ALA A 42 5.49 -5.13 7.12
N GLY A 43 4.84 -4.26 7.90
CA GLY A 43 5.40 -2.95 8.27
C GLY A 43 6.72 -3.09 9.04
N HIS A 44 6.78 -4.02 9.98
CA HIS A 44 7.98 -4.35 10.76
C HIS A 44 9.10 -4.92 9.87
N ILE A 45 8.78 -5.88 8.99
CA ILE A 45 9.72 -6.48 8.04
C ILE A 45 10.30 -5.42 7.10
N LEU A 46 9.45 -4.58 6.50
CA LEU A 46 9.91 -3.54 5.59
C LEU A 46 10.86 -2.55 6.27
N HIS A 47 10.59 -2.19 7.53
CA HIS A 47 11.49 -1.36 8.31
C HIS A 47 12.79 -2.11 8.67
N PHE A 48 12.70 -3.34 9.15
CA PHE A 48 13.86 -4.18 9.48
C PHE A 48 14.83 -4.39 8.29
N LEU A 49 14.27 -4.46 7.07
CA LEU A 49 15.03 -4.62 5.83
C LEU A 49 15.48 -3.28 5.20
N ASP A 50 15.29 -2.15 5.90
CA ASP A 50 15.59 -0.80 5.40
C ASP A 50 14.92 -0.49 4.05
N VAL A 51 13.73 -1.04 3.81
CA VAL A 51 12.91 -0.69 2.64
C VAL A 51 12.10 0.56 2.93
N VAL A 52 11.52 0.66 4.13
CA VAL A 52 10.85 1.86 4.62
C VAL A 52 11.61 2.45 5.81
N ASP A 53 11.49 3.75 5.94
CA ASP A 53 11.94 4.52 7.10
C ASP A 53 10.75 4.84 8.05
N ALA A 54 10.81 5.97 8.75
CA ALA A 54 9.72 6.43 9.61
C ALA A 54 8.49 6.91 8.82
N PHE A 55 8.58 7.12 7.53
CA PHE A 55 7.56 7.75 6.68
C PHE A 55 6.93 6.82 5.64
N GLY A 56 7.61 5.76 5.23
CA GLY A 56 7.05 4.76 4.33
C GLY A 56 5.90 3.99 4.97
N HIS A 57 5.04 3.39 4.14
CA HIS A 57 3.83 2.73 4.63
C HIS A 57 3.34 1.62 3.71
N ILE A 58 2.58 0.69 4.28
CA ILE A 58 1.94 -0.43 3.59
C ILE A 58 0.45 -0.48 3.93
N SER A 59 -0.36 -0.98 3.01
CA SER A 59 -1.78 -1.23 3.21
C SER A 59 -2.22 -2.59 2.67
N VAL A 60 -3.40 -3.01 3.09
CA VAL A 60 -4.08 -4.20 2.54
C VAL A 60 -5.53 -3.85 2.21
N ARG A 61 -6.05 -4.36 1.07
CA ARG A 61 -7.48 -4.29 0.76
C ARG A 61 -8.25 -5.05 1.82
N ASN A 62 -9.34 -4.47 2.34
CA ASN A 62 -10.15 -5.11 3.37
C ASN A 62 -10.80 -6.40 2.81
N PRO A 63 -10.50 -7.58 3.40
CA PRO A 63 -11.02 -8.84 2.90
C PRO A 63 -12.53 -8.98 3.02
N ASP A 64 -13.17 -8.25 3.94
CA ASP A 64 -14.63 -8.27 4.11
C ASP A 64 -15.34 -7.26 3.21
N ASN A 65 -14.63 -6.24 2.72
CA ASN A 65 -15.22 -5.19 1.89
C ASN A 65 -14.21 -4.65 0.88
N ALA A 66 -14.33 -5.10 -0.36
CA ALA A 66 -13.41 -4.73 -1.44
C ALA A 66 -13.39 -3.23 -1.81
N SER A 67 -14.34 -2.42 -1.30
CA SER A 67 -14.35 -0.96 -1.45
C SER A 67 -13.55 -0.23 -0.35
N GLN A 68 -12.90 -0.97 0.54
CA GLN A 68 -12.14 -0.46 1.66
C GLN A 68 -10.71 -1.01 1.68
N PHE A 69 -9.82 -0.30 2.35
CA PHE A 69 -8.47 -0.79 2.66
C PHE A 69 -8.09 -0.47 4.12
N ILE A 70 -7.12 -1.21 4.64
CA ILE A 70 -6.62 -1.06 6.01
C ILE A 70 -5.16 -0.60 5.93
N MET A 71 -4.82 0.43 6.69
CA MET A 71 -3.47 0.98 6.83
C MET A 71 -3.36 1.64 8.22
N SER A 72 -2.16 1.78 8.78
CA SER A 72 -2.01 2.54 10.01
C SER A 72 -2.32 4.04 9.80
N PHE A 73 -2.71 4.73 10.87
CA PHE A 73 -2.59 6.19 10.87
C PHE A 73 -1.10 6.60 10.78
N ALA A 74 -0.81 7.90 10.67
CA ALA A 74 0.56 8.39 10.47
C ALA A 74 1.46 8.09 11.70
N ILE A 75 2.06 6.90 11.67
CA ILE A 75 3.03 6.42 12.66
C ILE A 75 4.14 5.64 11.91
N ALA A 76 5.36 5.68 12.45
CA ALA A 76 6.45 4.88 11.87
C ALA A 76 6.07 3.40 11.83
N PRO A 77 6.28 2.68 10.71
CA PRO A 77 5.89 1.28 10.55
C PRO A 77 6.41 0.37 11.65
N ALA A 78 7.62 0.62 12.14
CA ALA A 78 8.23 -0.11 13.26
C ALA A 78 7.45 -0.05 14.59
N LEU A 79 6.61 0.98 14.76
CA LEU A 79 5.85 1.24 15.99
C LEU A 79 4.35 0.92 15.82
N ALA A 80 3.94 0.42 14.66
CA ALA A 80 2.54 0.12 14.41
C ALA A 80 2.06 -1.07 15.23
N THR A 81 0.84 -0.96 15.78
CA THR A 81 0.13 -2.02 16.52
C THR A 81 -1.32 -2.09 16.04
N SER A 82 -2.10 -3.04 16.54
CA SER A 82 -3.53 -3.13 16.20
C SER A 82 -4.29 -1.82 16.44
N GLN A 83 -3.87 -1.05 17.44
CA GLN A 83 -4.48 0.23 17.82
C GLN A 83 -4.21 1.35 16.81
N SER A 84 -3.23 1.17 15.94
CA SER A 84 -2.89 2.14 14.88
C SER A 84 -3.63 1.88 13.57
N LEU A 85 -4.28 0.74 13.40
CA LEU A 85 -4.90 0.35 12.14
C LEU A 85 -6.24 1.06 11.93
N VAL A 86 -6.38 1.67 10.77
CA VAL A 86 -7.54 2.44 10.32
C VAL A 86 -8.11 1.81 9.06
N THR A 87 -9.43 1.72 8.98
CA THR A 87 -10.16 1.33 7.77
C THR A 87 -10.50 2.58 6.97
N TYR A 88 -10.13 2.59 5.69
CA TYR A 88 -10.31 3.71 4.75
C TYR A 88 -11.25 3.32 3.60
N ASP A 89 -11.95 4.31 3.05
CA ASP A 89 -12.68 4.17 1.78
C ASP A 89 -11.72 4.26 0.59
N ILE A 90 -11.83 3.33 -0.36
CA ILE A 90 -10.99 3.35 -1.58
C ILE A 90 -11.31 4.52 -2.50
N ASN A 91 -12.56 4.97 -2.56
CA ASN A 91 -12.96 5.98 -3.53
C ASN A 91 -12.29 7.34 -3.30
N ASN A 92 -12.16 7.73 -2.02
CA ASN A 92 -11.70 9.07 -1.64
C ASN A 92 -10.66 9.08 -0.51
N ALA A 93 -10.15 7.92 -0.10
CA ALA A 93 -9.20 7.74 0.99
C ALA A 93 -9.66 8.34 2.35
N THR A 94 -10.97 8.44 2.58
CA THR A 94 -11.51 8.90 3.86
C THR A 94 -11.30 7.84 4.93
N ALA A 95 -10.75 8.23 6.09
CA ALA A 95 -10.67 7.39 7.28
C ALA A 95 -12.08 7.18 7.85
N LEU A 96 -12.52 5.93 7.94
CA LEU A 96 -13.86 5.57 8.38
C LEU A 96 -13.92 5.34 9.90
N HIS A 97 -13.05 4.48 10.41
CA HIS A 97 -12.95 4.11 11.82
C HIS A 97 -11.62 3.41 12.11
N LEU A 98 -11.24 3.31 13.37
CA LEU A 98 -10.17 2.39 13.77
C LEU A 98 -10.64 0.94 13.54
N THR A 99 -9.81 0.13 12.91
CA THR A 99 -10.17 -1.24 12.50
C THR A 99 -10.56 -2.12 13.68
N PHE A 100 -9.86 -2.00 14.81
CA PHE A 100 -10.10 -2.76 16.04
C PHE A 100 -10.90 -2.00 17.11
N ASN A 101 -11.33 -0.77 16.81
CA ASN A 101 -12.25 0.00 17.66
C ASN A 101 -13.17 0.87 16.80
N THR A 102 -14.19 0.27 16.24
CA THR A 102 -15.12 0.91 15.29
C THR A 102 -15.94 2.06 15.88
N THR A 103 -15.87 2.30 17.20
CA THR A 103 -16.51 3.46 17.84
C THR A 103 -15.71 4.75 17.66
N ILE A 104 -14.40 4.64 17.36
CA ILE A 104 -13.53 5.78 17.08
C ILE A 104 -13.62 6.11 15.58
N THR A 105 -14.28 7.23 15.28
CA THR A 105 -14.59 7.69 13.92
C THR A 105 -14.32 9.20 13.78
N GLY A 106 -14.29 9.69 12.55
CA GLY A 106 -14.19 11.12 12.25
C GLY A 106 -12.94 11.77 12.87
N SER A 107 -13.12 12.91 13.52
CA SER A 107 -12.01 13.67 14.12
C SER A 107 -11.35 13.00 15.36
N ALA A 108 -11.93 11.91 15.87
CA ALA A 108 -11.31 11.12 16.94
C ALA A 108 -10.24 10.15 16.42
N ILE A 109 -10.19 9.88 15.09
CA ILE A 109 -9.13 9.10 14.48
C ILE A 109 -7.86 9.97 14.43
N PRO A 110 -6.69 9.46 14.85
CA PRO A 110 -5.42 10.17 14.69
C PRO A 110 -5.14 10.54 13.23
N SER A 111 -4.26 11.52 13.01
CA SER A 111 -3.93 12.01 11.67
C SER A 111 -3.46 10.89 10.75
N SER A 112 -4.08 10.76 9.59
CA SER A 112 -3.69 9.81 8.54
C SER A 112 -2.45 10.30 7.79
N PHE A 113 -1.72 9.37 7.15
CA PHE A 113 -0.72 9.75 6.15
C PHE A 113 -1.35 10.62 5.06
N LEU A 114 -0.66 11.69 4.67
CA LEU A 114 -1.08 12.53 3.54
C LEU A 114 -1.17 11.71 2.26
N GLU A 115 -0.25 10.78 2.08
CA GLU A 115 -0.08 9.98 0.87
C GLU A 115 -0.92 8.69 0.80
N ARG A 116 -1.94 8.55 1.66
CA ARG A 116 -2.93 7.46 1.56
C ARG A 116 -3.62 7.38 0.19
N PHE A 117 -3.55 8.45 -0.59
CA PHE A 117 -4.07 8.49 -1.96
C PHE A 117 -3.26 7.63 -2.95
N ILE A 118 -1.99 7.35 -2.68
CA ILE A 118 -1.20 6.34 -3.40
C ILE A 118 -1.94 5.00 -3.36
N HIS A 119 -2.33 4.57 -2.14
CA HIS A 119 -3.00 3.29 -1.92
C HIS A 119 -4.40 3.27 -2.53
N SER A 120 -5.24 4.24 -2.18
CA SER A 120 -6.63 4.28 -2.62
C SER A 120 -6.75 4.26 -4.15
N GLN A 121 -5.96 5.07 -4.87
CA GLN A 121 -6.09 5.16 -6.32
C GLN A 121 -5.47 3.95 -7.04
N ILE A 122 -4.41 3.33 -6.51
CA ILE A 122 -3.91 2.04 -7.02
C ILE A 122 -4.98 0.95 -6.83
N TYR A 123 -5.63 0.86 -5.67
CA TYR A 123 -6.72 -0.10 -5.47
C TYR A 123 -7.91 0.16 -6.39
N LYS A 124 -8.25 1.41 -6.62
CA LYS A 124 -9.35 1.82 -7.51
C LYS A 124 -9.07 1.42 -8.95
N ALA A 125 -7.85 1.67 -9.43
CA ALA A 125 -7.42 1.35 -10.79
C ALA A 125 -7.23 -0.16 -11.02
N PHE A 126 -6.85 -0.92 -9.98
CA PHE A 126 -6.49 -2.34 -10.10
C PHE A 126 -7.25 -3.20 -9.06
N PRO A 127 -8.45 -3.71 -9.40
CA PRO A 127 -9.28 -4.49 -8.48
C PRO A 127 -8.64 -5.78 -7.95
N ASN A 128 -7.69 -6.35 -8.68
CA ASN A 128 -6.95 -7.56 -8.31
C ASN A 128 -5.74 -7.29 -7.40
N VAL A 129 -5.40 -6.02 -7.15
CA VAL A 129 -4.36 -5.65 -6.19
C VAL A 129 -4.94 -5.71 -4.78
N THR A 130 -4.25 -6.42 -3.89
CA THR A 130 -4.67 -6.55 -2.48
C THR A 130 -3.71 -5.88 -1.51
N SER A 131 -2.49 -5.55 -1.92
CA SER A 131 -1.54 -4.81 -1.08
C SER A 131 -0.74 -3.79 -1.88
N VAL A 132 -0.43 -2.66 -1.24
CA VAL A 132 0.36 -1.56 -1.81
C VAL A 132 1.38 -1.12 -0.77
N VAL A 133 2.64 -0.95 -1.22
CA VAL A 133 3.74 -0.36 -0.44
C VAL A 133 4.16 0.96 -1.08
N HIS A 134 4.36 1.98 -0.27
CA HIS A 134 5.10 3.17 -0.62
C HIS A 134 6.35 3.29 0.25
N ALA A 135 7.50 3.57 -0.35
CA ALA A 135 8.78 3.57 0.34
C ALA A 135 9.75 4.61 -0.23
N HIS A 136 10.53 5.24 0.65
CA HIS A 136 11.59 6.19 0.32
C HIS A 136 12.96 5.52 0.20
N THR A 137 12.99 4.30 -0.31
CA THR A 137 14.18 3.45 -0.41
C THR A 137 15.30 4.17 -1.16
N THR A 138 16.39 4.47 -0.47
CA THR A 138 17.48 5.31 -0.98
C THR A 138 18.19 4.72 -2.20
N GLU A 139 18.24 3.39 -2.30
CA GLU A 139 18.88 2.68 -3.40
C GLU A 139 18.14 2.82 -4.73
N VAL A 140 16.83 3.09 -4.72
CA VAL A 140 16.04 3.30 -5.95
C VAL A 140 16.02 4.76 -6.39
N LEU A 141 16.28 5.72 -5.49
CA LEU A 141 16.22 7.16 -5.79
C LEU A 141 17.11 7.58 -6.96
N PRO A 142 18.36 7.11 -7.10
CA PRO A 142 19.22 7.46 -8.23
C PRO A 142 18.62 7.12 -9.59
N PHE A 143 17.83 6.05 -9.69
CA PHE A 143 17.21 5.61 -10.94
C PHE A 143 16.11 6.59 -11.38
N GLY A 144 15.21 6.96 -10.46
CA GLY A 144 14.20 7.97 -10.71
C GLY A 144 14.81 9.32 -11.09
N ALA A 145 15.83 9.76 -10.36
CA ALA A 145 16.52 11.02 -10.60
C ALA A 145 17.28 11.04 -11.95
N ALA A 146 17.86 9.91 -12.36
CA ALA A 146 18.57 9.79 -13.64
C ALA A 146 17.65 9.51 -14.83
N GLY A 147 16.34 9.32 -14.62
CA GLY A 147 15.41 8.93 -15.68
C GLY A 147 15.65 7.51 -16.23
N VAL A 148 16.21 6.61 -15.41
CA VAL A 148 16.59 5.25 -15.79
C VAL A 148 15.66 4.24 -15.09
N GLY A 149 14.91 3.46 -15.87
CA GLY A 149 14.06 2.39 -15.32
C GLY A 149 14.87 1.30 -14.62
N LEU A 150 14.37 0.83 -13.50
CA LEU A 150 14.95 -0.31 -12.79
C LEU A 150 14.62 -1.61 -13.53
N LYS A 151 15.64 -2.42 -13.83
CA LYS A 151 15.51 -3.70 -14.53
C LYS A 151 15.86 -4.85 -13.60
N ALA A 152 15.28 -6.02 -13.82
CA ALA A 152 15.67 -7.22 -13.10
C ALA A 152 17.15 -7.53 -13.34
N GLN A 153 17.91 -7.66 -12.27
CA GLN A 153 19.34 -8.02 -12.32
C GLN A 153 19.57 -9.45 -11.80
N MET A 154 18.55 -10.05 -11.17
CA MET A 154 18.62 -11.38 -10.55
C MET A 154 17.26 -12.07 -10.63
N GLY A 155 17.24 -13.41 -10.55
CA GLY A 155 16.00 -14.18 -10.67
C GLY A 155 14.95 -13.84 -9.60
N THR A 156 15.34 -13.51 -8.38
CA THR A 156 14.42 -13.11 -7.30
C THR A 156 13.78 -11.74 -7.50
N ALA A 157 14.25 -10.96 -8.46
CA ALA A 157 13.72 -9.64 -8.81
C ALA A 157 13.02 -9.64 -10.19
N GLY A 158 12.48 -10.77 -10.62
CA GLY A 158 11.92 -10.92 -11.96
C GLY A 158 10.83 -9.93 -12.31
N SER A 159 9.89 -9.67 -11.38
CA SER A 159 8.78 -8.73 -11.59
C SER A 159 9.22 -7.26 -11.65
N VAL A 160 10.38 -6.93 -11.11
CA VAL A 160 10.91 -5.56 -11.09
C VAL A 160 11.24 -5.09 -12.52
N GLY A 161 11.65 -6.00 -13.39
CA GLY A 161 12.14 -5.66 -14.71
C GLY A 161 11.45 -6.34 -15.87
N ALA A 162 10.26 -6.88 -15.69
CA ALA A 162 9.50 -7.55 -16.73
C ALA A 162 9.19 -6.67 -17.97
N LEU A 163 9.33 -5.36 -17.86
CA LEU A 163 9.17 -4.42 -18.95
C LEU A 163 10.48 -4.17 -19.71
N LYS A 164 10.40 -4.01 -21.02
CA LYS A 164 11.55 -3.79 -21.90
C LYS A 164 12.47 -2.64 -21.45
N ASN A 165 11.86 -1.55 -20.96
CA ASN A 165 12.57 -0.35 -20.55
C ASN A 165 12.84 -0.28 -19.03
N GLY A 166 12.52 -1.35 -18.29
CA GLY A 166 12.52 -1.36 -16.84
C GLY A 166 11.24 -0.78 -16.25
N SER A 167 11.23 -0.55 -14.94
CA SER A 167 10.10 0.04 -14.24
C SER A 167 9.80 1.46 -14.74
N PRO A 168 8.53 1.85 -14.88
CA PRO A 168 8.16 3.21 -15.24
C PRO A 168 8.52 4.19 -14.13
N ILE A 169 8.62 5.48 -14.50
CA ILE A 169 8.99 6.57 -13.59
C ILE A 169 7.85 7.58 -13.58
N PHE A 170 7.30 7.83 -12.40
CA PHE A 170 6.37 8.92 -12.15
C PHE A 170 7.18 10.19 -11.85
N ASP A 171 6.98 11.22 -12.65
CA ASP A 171 7.63 12.51 -12.52
C ASP A 171 6.56 13.60 -12.35
N THR A 172 6.50 14.21 -11.17
CA THR A 172 5.53 15.28 -10.89
C THR A 172 5.78 16.53 -11.72
N ASP A 173 7.04 16.80 -12.12
CA ASP A 173 7.42 17.93 -12.96
C ASP A 173 6.93 17.78 -14.41
N ALA A 174 6.64 16.56 -14.84
CA ALA A 174 6.08 16.26 -16.16
C ALA A 174 4.54 16.26 -16.19
N LEU A 175 3.87 16.48 -15.06
CA LEU A 175 2.41 16.49 -15.00
C LEU A 175 1.84 17.78 -15.63
N PRO A 176 0.71 17.68 -16.34
CA PRO A 176 0.05 18.86 -16.85
C PRO A 176 -0.51 19.74 -15.71
N THR A 177 -0.63 21.03 -15.92
CA THR A 177 -1.17 21.98 -14.94
C THR A 177 -2.62 21.70 -14.54
N SER A 178 -3.35 20.91 -15.32
CA SER A 178 -4.68 20.40 -14.94
C SER A 178 -4.64 19.34 -13.85
N VAL A 179 -3.49 18.68 -13.64
CA VAL A 179 -3.26 17.64 -12.60
C VAL A 179 -2.50 18.24 -11.41
N LEU A 180 -1.45 19.02 -11.68
CA LEU A 180 -0.68 19.74 -10.66
C LEU A 180 -0.60 21.21 -11.06
N PRO A 181 -1.54 22.06 -10.59
CA PRO A 181 -1.52 23.50 -10.85
C PRO A 181 -0.31 24.21 -10.24
N GLU A 182 0.16 25.29 -10.89
CA GLU A 182 1.32 26.07 -10.46
C GLU A 182 1.17 26.72 -9.06
N ASP A 183 -0.06 26.97 -8.62
CA ASP A 183 -0.39 27.53 -7.29
C ASP A 183 -0.49 26.46 -6.19
N GLN A 184 -0.31 25.19 -6.52
CA GLN A 184 -0.29 24.07 -5.56
C GLN A 184 1.16 23.72 -5.16
N PRO A 185 1.37 23.11 -3.98
CA PRO A 185 2.71 22.68 -3.59
C PRO A 185 3.30 21.63 -4.53
N HIS A 186 4.50 21.90 -5.05
CA HIS A 186 5.31 20.99 -5.87
C HIS A 186 6.34 20.26 -4.99
N ASP A 187 5.87 19.67 -3.88
CA ASP A 187 6.72 19.05 -2.85
C ASP A 187 6.77 17.51 -2.93
N LEU A 188 6.41 16.97 -4.08
CA LEU A 188 6.43 15.54 -4.44
C LEU A 188 5.36 14.68 -3.74
N LEU A 189 4.61 15.20 -2.75
CA LEU A 189 3.63 14.41 -1.99
C LEU A 189 2.35 14.16 -2.79
N ILE A 190 1.89 12.91 -2.76
CA ILE A 190 0.64 12.48 -3.39
C ILE A 190 -0.52 12.71 -2.42
N ARG A 191 -0.99 13.95 -2.33
CA ARG A 191 -1.87 14.46 -1.29
C ARG A 191 -3.36 14.48 -1.62
N ASN A 192 -3.74 14.07 -2.83
CA ASN A 192 -5.13 14.07 -3.29
C ASN A 192 -5.38 12.97 -4.33
N GLU A 193 -6.66 12.76 -4.66
CA GLU A 193 -7.10 11.75 -5.61
C GLU A 193 -6.52 11.95 -7.01
N VAL A 194 -6.40 13.21 -7.48
CA VAL A 194 -5.93 13.52 -8.82
C VAL A 194 -4.47 13.11 -9.01
N LEU A 195 -3.61 13.44 -8.04
CA LEU A 195 -2.20 13.01 -8.04
C LEU A 195 -2.06 11.50 -7.88
N GLY A 196 -2.89 10.89 -7.02
CA GLY A 196 -2.91 9.43 -6.84
C GLY A 196 -3.35 8.70 -8.10
N ASP A 197 -4.34 9.21 -8.82
CA ASP A 197 -4.82 8.68 -10.09
C ASP A 197 -3.73 8.79 -11.17
N ALA A 198 -3.04 9.92 -11.27
CA ALA A 198 -1.91 10.09 -12.18
C ALA A 198 -0.77 9.10 -11.89
N LEU A 199 -0.46 8.85 -10.61
CA LEU A 199 0.50 7.82 -10.22
C LEU A 199 0.01 6.42 -10.60
N ALA A 200 -1.26 6.11 -10.31
CA ALA A 200 -1.85 4.81 -10.64
C ALA A 200 -1.79 4.52 -12.15
N HIS A 201 -2.04 5.54 -13.00
CA HIS A 201 -1.92 5.42 -14.45
C HIS A 201 -0.48 5.16 -14.94
N THR A 202 0.54 5.43 -14.12
CA THR A 202 1.94 5.13 -14.45
C THR A 202 2.24 3.62 -14.36
N PHE A 203 1.42 2.83 -13.65
CA PHE A 203 1.51 1.37 -13.60
C PHE A 203 0.99 0.73 -14.90
N GLN A 204 1.70 0.93 -15.99
CA GLN A 204 1.31 0.42 -17.31
C GLN A 204 1.63 -1.07 -17.48
N ASP A 205 0.89 -1.75 -18.35
CA ASP A 205 1.22 -3.06 -18.97
C ASP A 205 1.79 -4.12 -18.02
N GLY A 206 1.25 -4.24 -16.80
CA GLY A 206 1.67 -5.28 -15.86
C GLY A 206 2.83 -4.88 -14.93
N SER A 207 3.32 -3.63 -14.96
CA SER A 207 4.33 -3.17 -14.00
C SER A 207 3.87 -3.39 -12.56
N GLN A 208 4.76 -3.96 -11.73
CA GLN A 208 4.50 -4.15 -10.30
C GLN A 208 5.15 -3.07 -9.44
N LEU A 209 6.01 -2.25 -10.05
CA LEU A 209 6.78 -1.18 -9.43
C LEU A 209 6.73 0.07 -10.30
N VAL A 210 6.56 1.22 -9.67
CA VAL A 210 6.77 2.55 -10.25
C VAL A 210 7.79 3.28 -9.39
N LEU A 211 8.83 3.82 -10.02
CA LEU A 211 9.75 4.76 -9.37
C LEU A 211 9.08 6.13 -9.32
N MET A 212 9.24 6.83 -8.21
CA MET A 212 8.77 8.20 -8.03
C MET A 212 10.00 9.10 -7.98
N LYS A 213 10.20 9.93 -9.01
CA LYS A 213 11.38 10.80 -9.18
C LYS A 213 11.58 11.69 -7.96
N GLY A 214 12.75 11.61 -7.34
CA GLY A 214 13.11 12.39 -6.15
C GLY A 214 12.37 12.02 -4.87
N HIS A 215 11.55 10.96 -4.87
CA HIS A 215 10.67 10.61 -3.76
C HIS A 215 10.86 9.17 -3.27
N GLY A 216 10.83 8.19 -4.16
CA GLY A 216 10.95 6.79 -3.78
C GLY A 216 10.33 5.85 -4.77
N MET A 217 9.49 4.94 -4.30
CA MET A 217 8.77 3.97 -5.13
C MET A 217 7.38 3.66 -4.59
N ALA A 218 6.50 3.22 -5.49
CA ALA A 218 5.24 2.55 -5.18
C ALA A 218 5.26 1.13 -5.74
N VAL A 219 4.84 0.14 -4.94
CA VAL A 219 4.84 -1.28 -5.30
C VAL A 219 3.46 -1.86 -5.04
N ARG A 220 2.97 -2.72 -5.95
CA ARG A 220 1.69 -3.41 -5.80
C ARG A 220 1.87 -4.92 -5.77
N GLY A 221 1.01 -5.61 -5.02
CA GLY A 221 1.00 -7.06 -4.89
C GLY A 221 -0.40 -7.66 -4.92
N ALA A 222 -0.49 -8.93 -5.29
CA ALA A 222 -1.69 -9.74 -5.17
C ALA A 222 -1.90 -10.23 -3.72
N SER A 223 -0.89 -10.10 -2.88
CA SER A 223 -0.92 -10.35 -1.43
C SER A 223 0.01 -9.35 -0.71
N ILE A 224 -0.10 -9.28 0.63
CA ILE A 224 0.85 -8.54 1.48
C ILE A 224 2.27 -9.07 1.25
N ARG A 225 2.44 -10.38 1.23
CA ARG A 225 3.74 -11.06 1.08
C ARG A 225 4.38 -10.77 -0.27
N ASP A 226 3.59 -10.74 -1.36
CA ASP A 226 4.07 -10.31 -2.68
C ASP A 226 4.59 -8.88 -2.66
N ALA A 227 3.83 -7.96 -2.07
CA ALA A 227 4.20 -6.56 -2.04
C ALA A 227 5.50 -6.33 -1.25
N VAL A 228 5.66 -7.01 -0.10
CA VAL A 228 6.90 -6.99 0.72
C VAL A 228 8.07 -7.60 -0.06
N TYR A 229 7.88 -8.78 -0.64
CA TYR A 229 8.91 -9.48 -1.42
C TYR A 229 9.42 -8.61 -2.57
N ARG A 230 8.51 -8.07 -3.37
CA ARG A 230 8.84 -7.19 -4.50
C ARG A 230 9.55 -5.92 -4.06
N SER A 231 9.12 -5.31 -2.95
CA SER A 231 9.75 -4.10 -2.43
C SER A 231 11.19 -4.36 -1.99
N PHE A 232 11.43 -5.45 -1.28
CA PHE A 232 12.79 -5.84 -0.87
C PHE A 232 13.69 -6.15 -2.08
N TYR A 233 13.21 -6.96 -3.02
CA TYR A 233 14.03 -7.31 -4.19
C TYR A 233 14.15 -6.19 -5.21
N ALA A 234 13.26 -5.19 -5.20
CA ALA A 234 13.48 -3.95 -5.94
C ALA A 234 14.69 -3.19 -5.38
N LYS A 235 14.78 -3.03 -4.05
CA LYS A 235 15.96 -2.46 -3.38
C LYS A 235 17.24 -3.22 -3.75
N GLN A 236 17.24 -4.56 -3.63
CA GLN A 236 18.41 -5.37 -3.97
C GLN A 236 18.79 -5.25 -5.45
N SER A 237 17.82 -5.26 -6.34
CA SER A 237 18.05 -5.11 -7.79
C SER A 237 18.64 -3.74 -8.13
N ALA A 238 18.23 -2.68 -7.41
CA ALA A 238 18.78 -1.34 -7.57
C ALA A 238 20.28 -1.29 -7.22
N VAL A 239 20.67 -1.88 -6.09
CA VAL A 239 22.08 -2.00 -5.70
C VAL A 239 22.89 -2.72 -6.78
N VAL A 240 22.41 -3.86 -7.25
CA VAL A 240 23.12 -4.66 -8.27
C VAL A 240 23.17 -3.91 -9.60
N GLN A 241 22.09 -3.25 -10.03
CA GLN A 241 22.08 -2.48 -11.28
C GLN A 241 23.06 -1.33 -11.25
N ALA A 242 23.13 -0.57 -10.15
CA ALA A 242 24.08 0.52 -9.99
C ALA A 242 25.54 0.02 -10.13
N GLN A 243 25.88 -1.08 -9.47
CA GLN A 243 27.20 -1.71 -9.57
C GLN A 243 27.49 -2.24 -10.99
N ALA A 244 26.51 -2.88 -11.63
CA ALA A 244 26.64 -3.40 -12.98
C ALA A 244 26.87 -2.27 -14.00
N VAL A 245 26.24 -1.11 -13.84
CA VAL A 245 26.47 0.09 -14.67
C VAL A 245 27.91 0.55 -14.53
N LEU A 246 28.44 0.64 -13.31
CA LEU A 246 29.83 1.04 -13.05
C LEU A 246 30.83 0.04 -13.68
N LEU A 247 30.63 -1.24 -13.44
CA LEU A 247 31.49 -2.30 -14.01
C LEU A 247 31.41 -2.35 -15.54
N GLY A 248 30.21 -2.21 -16.11
CA GLY A 248 29.99 -2.18 -17.55
C GLY A 248 30.63 -0.96 -18.22
N GLY A 249 30.55 0.21 -17.57
CA GLY A 249 31.22 1.43 -18.04
C GLY A 249 32.74 1.28 -18.10
N LEU A 250 33.33 0.62 -17.09
CA LEU A 250 34.78 0.37 -17.04
C LEU A 250 35.24 -0.72 -18.05
N ALA A 251 34.46 -1.81 -18.17
CA ALA A 251 34.87 -2.99 -18.91
C ALA A 251 34.45 -3.00 -20.40
N ARG A 252 33.39 -2.26 -20.76
CA ARG A 252 32.75 -2.33 -22.09
C ARG A 252 32.69 -0.99 -22.84
N GLY A 253 33.49 -0.02 -22.45
CA GLY A 253 33.52 1.27 -23.13
C GLY A 253 32.21 2.05 -23.07
N GLY A 254 31.48 1.96 -21.95
CA GLY A 254 30.25 2.71 -21.73
C GLY A 254 28.95 2.04 -22.14
N GLN A 255 29.00 0.78 -22.60
CA GLN A 255 27.75 0.05 -22.86
C GLN A 255 27.00 -0.26 -21.56
N GLN A 256 25.72 0.11 -21.53
CA GLN A 256 24.86 -0.17 -20.38
C GLN A 256 24.69 -1.68 -20.18
N PRO A 257 24.77 -2.20 -18.93
CA PRO A 257 24.45 -3.59 -18.64
C PRO A 257 22.96 -3.82 -18.93
N MET A 258 22.67 -4.97 -19.54
CA MET A 258 21.29 -5.24 -20.01
C MET A 258 20.38 -5.79 -18.90
N GLY A 259 20.94 -6.34 -17.80
CA GLY A 259 20.17 -7.11 -16.83
C GLY A 259 19.62 -8.39 -17.43
N LEU A 260 18.57 -8.95 -16.85
CA LEU A 260 17.83 -10.06 -17.44
C LEU A 260 17.08 -9.57 -18.68
N SER A 261 16.98 -10.41 -19.71
CA SER A 261 16.04 -10.18 -20.80
C SER A 261 14.60 -10.19 -20.28
N VAL A 262 13.66 -9.59 -21.03
CA VAL A 262 12.22 -9.62 -20.65
C VAL A 262 11.74 -11.06 -20.43
N ARG A 263 12.17 -12.00 -21.28
CA ARG A 263 11.80 -13.41 -21.16
C ARG A 263 12.34 -14.03 -19.87
N GLU A 264 13.64 -13.87 -19.59
CA GLU A 264 14.26 -14.37 -18.36
C GLU A 264 13.61 -13.75 -17.11
N ALA A 265 13.32 -12.46 -17.13
CA ALA A 265 12.66 -11.77 -16.02
C ALA A 265 11.25 -12.32 -15.78
N MET A 266 10.46 -12.54 -16.83
CA MET A 266 9.11 -13.10 -16.73
C MET A 266 9.13 -14.54 -16.19
N ASP A 267 9.98 -15.40 -16.75
CA ASP A 267 10.10 -16.79 -16.31
C ASP A 267 10.64 -16.88 -14.87
N ALA A 268 11.59 -15.99 -14.51
CA ALA A 268 12.12 -15.88 -13.17
C ALA A 268 11.05 -15.39 -12.16
N ALA A 269 10.21 -14.43 -12.54
CA ALA A 269 9.09 -13.99 -11.71
C ALA A 269 8.11 -15.14 -11.43
N VAL A 270 7.70 -15.88 -12.46
CA VAL A 270 6.81 -17.05 -12.29
C VAL A 270 7.41 -18.08 -11.34
N THR A 271 8.72 -18.34 -11.44
CA THR A 271 9.39 -19.33 -10.59
C THR A 271 9.60 -18.84 -9.16
N ASN A 272 10.15 -17.62 -9.00
CA ASN A 272 10.64 -17.13 -7.71
C ASN A 272 9.58 -16.39 -6.89
N GLU A 273 8.50 -15.90 -7.52
CA GLU A 273 7.35 -15.29 -6.87
C GLU A 273 6.19 -16.29 -6.68
N GLY A 274 6.49 -17.61 -6.81
CA GLY A 274 5.55 -18.65 -6.39
C GLY A 274 5.37 -18.66 -4.87
N GLU A 275 4.16 -18.97 -4.41
CA GLU A 275 3.74 -18.91 -3.00
C GLU A 275 4.76 -19.55 -2.04
N SER A 276 5.25 -20.74 -2.34
CA SER A 276 6.20 -21.48 -1.48
C SER A 276 7.55 -20.77 -1.31
N LEU A 277 8.02 -20.00 -2.29
CA LEU A 277 9.29 -19.29 -2.22
C LEU A 277 9.11 -17.94 -1.51
N ILE A 278 8.01 -17.25 -1.76
CA ILE A 278 7.63 -16.05 -1.01
C ILE A 278 7.44 -16.40 0.47
N ASP A 279 6.75 -17.49 0.80
CA ASP A 279 6.55 -17.94 2.18
C ASP A 279 7.87 -18.29 2.88
N ARG A 280 8.86 -18.83 2.15
CA ARG A 280 10.18 -19.09 2.72
C ARG A 280 10.85 -17.79 3.17
N ALA A 281 10.82 -16.77 2.33
CA ALA A 281 11.38 -15.45 2.67
C ALA A 281 10.59 -14.80 3.82
N TRP A 282 9.26 -14.81 3.71
CA TRP A 282 8.36 -14.27 4.72
C TRP A 282 8.59 -14.86 6.10
N ASN A 283 8.62 -16.20 6.21
CA ASN A 283 8.80 -16.90 7.48
C ASN A 283 10.16 -16.58 8.11
N LEU A 284 11.22 -16.43 7.29
CA LEU A 284 12.52 -15.98 7.79
C LEU A 284 12.41 -14.56 8.37
N TRP A 285 11.81 -13.63 7.65
CA TRP A 285 11.71 -12.24 8.09
C TRP A 285 10.82 -12.08 9.32
N VAL A 286 9.69 -12.79 9.40
CA VAL A 286 8.86 -12.82 10.62
C VAL A 286 9.67 -13.31 11.82
N ALA A 287 10.45 -14.40 11.66
CA ALA A 287 11.31 -14.89 12.74
C ALA A 287 12.39 -13.87 13.14
N GLN A 288 12.95 -13.11 12.18
CA GLN A 288 13.95 -12.08 12.46
C GLN A 288 13.35 -10.90 13.24
N VAL A 289 12.23 -10.33 12.79
CA VAL A 289 11.59 -9.21 13.51
C VAL A 289 11.08 -9.63 14.87
N GLY A 290 10.64 -10.87 15.04
CA GLY A 290 10.20 -11.43 16.32
C GLY A 290 11.30 -11.51 17.39
N THR A 291 12.58 -11.33 17.03
CA THR A 291 13.70 -11.32 18.01
C THR A 291 13.97 -9.93 18.58
N ASP A 292 13.36 -8.87 18.03
CA ASP A 292 13.59 -7.49 18.46
C ASP A 292 12.32 -6.91 19.10
N ALA A 293 12.45 -6.44 20.34
CA ALA A 293 11.35 -5.85 21.10
C ALA A 293 10.76 -4.58 20.49
N LEU A 294 11.42 -3.95 19.52
CA LEU A 294 10.88 -2.82 18.75
C LEU A 294 9.64 -3.23 17.96
N TYR A 295 9.64 -4.44 17.40
CA TYR A 295 8.61 -4.94 16.50
C TYR A 295 7.56 -5.75 17.25
N THR A 296 6.53 -5.07 17.75
CA THR A 296 5.46 -5.72 18.53
C THR A 296 4.21 -5.94 17.69
N ASN A 297 3.91 -7.21 17.37
CA ASN A 297 2.61 -7.59 16.81
C ASN A 297 1.68 -8.08 17.93
N ASP A 298 0.85 -7.18 18.45
CA ASP A 298 -0.05 -7.43 19.57
C ASP A 298 -1.23 -8.35 19.22
N LEU A 299 -1.46 -8.60 17.93
CA LEU A 299 -2.46 -9.58 17.43
C LEU A 299 -1.91 -11.01 17.35
N ALA A 300 -0.58 -11.19 17.39
CA ALA A 300 0.09 -12.49 17.32
C ALA A 300 1.25 -12.56 18.33
N PRO A 301 0.96 -12.44 19.62
CA PRO A 301 2.00 -12.46 20.64
C PRO A 301 2.75 -13.80 20.63
N GLY A 302 4.08 -13.74 20.57
CA GLY A 302 4.95 -14.92 20.55
C GLY A 302 5.32 -15.45 19.15
N ARG A 303 5.06 -14.69 18.11
CA ARG A 303 5.59 -14.93 16.75
C ARG A 303 7.04 -14.50 16.67
#